data_73ba4785e96e6546b0ba01b7e7195e1a
#
_entry.id   73ba4785e96e6546b0ba01b7e7195e1a
#
_cell.length_a   1.000
_cell.length_b   1.000
_cell.length_c   1.000
_cell.angle_alpha   90.00
_cell.angle_beta   90.00
_cell.angle_gamma   90.00
#
_symmetry.space_group_name_H-M   'P 1'
#
loop_
_entity.id
_entity.type
_entity.pdbx_description
1 polymer ?
#
loop_
_entity_poly.entity_id
_entity_poly.type
_entity_poly.pdbx_seq_one_letter_code
_entity_poly.pdbx_strand_id
1 'polypeptide(L)'
;MADKQLDVLVICGSLRKGSYNASLARTLPALAPPAMKLRPAPPFETFPIYNFDIQNTTGFPTDVNAWADAIHSADGLIIVSPEYNWSIPGGLKNAIDWVSRMKEQPFKDKPVALQSAAGGILGGSRMQHHLRQSLTSVDVILFGRPEVIVTFAPQKFDERTLELKDHTALDMIKLQLAGFEKFIRGVSAKG
;
A
#
# COMPACT_ATOMS: atom_id res chain seq x y z
N MET A 1 15.74 4.82 25.99
CA MET A 1 15.00 3.58 25.62
C MET A 1 15.18 3.39 24.13
N ALA A 2 15.54 2.19 23.66
CA ALA A 2 15.58 1.94 22.22
C ALA A 2 14.17 2.15 21.66
N ASP A 3 14.05 2.96 20.59
CA ASP A 3 12.76 3.20 19.94
C ASP A 3 12.19 1.86 19.46
N LYS A 4 10.91 1.59 19.76
CA LYS A 4 10.19 0.40 19.27
C LYS A 4 10.35 0.28 17.75
N GLN A 5 10.71 -0.89 17.26
CA GLN A 5 10.70 -1.19 15.82
C GLN A 5 9.26 -1.10 15.30
N LEU A 6 9.05 -0.32 14.25
CA LEU A 6 7.76 -0.17 13.61
C LEU A 6 7.45 -1.37 12.71
N ASP A 7 6.24 -1.91 12.79
CA ASP A 7 5.73 -2.95 11.87
C ASP A 7 4.86 -2.28 10.79
N VAL A 8 5.35 -2.25 9.56
CA VAL A 8 4.67 -1.59 8.45
C VAL A 8 4.22 -2.63 7.41
N LEU A 9 2.92 -2.64 7.12
CA LEU A 9 2.32 -3.55 6.15
C LEU A 9 2.44 -2.98 4.73
N VAL A 10 2.94 -3.78 3.80
CA VAL A 10 3.04 -3.42 2.38
C VAL A 10 1.93 -4.11 1.59
N ILE A 11 0.99 -3.32 1.07
CA ILE A 11 -0.13 -3.79 0.24
C ILE A 11 0.23 -3.56 -1.23
N CYS A 12 0.32 -4.63 -2.02
CA CYS A 12 0.52 -4.55 -3.45
C CYS A 12 -0.81 -4.63 -4.20
N GLY A 13 -1.22 -3.55 -4.87
CA GLY A 13 -2.47 -3.48 -5.64
C GLY A 13 -2.46 -4.26 -6.97
N SER A 14 -1.33 -4.89 -7.33
CA SER A 14 -1.20 -5.68 -8.55
C SER A 14 -1.21 -7.17 -8.28
N LEU A 15 -2.10 -7.90 -8.91
CA LEU A 15 -2.18 -9.36 -8.85
C LEU A 15 -1.34 -10.05 -9.94
N ARG A 16 -0.72 -9.29 -10.84
CA ARG A 16 0.09 -9.83 -11.94
C ARG A 16 1.48 -10.25 -11.44
N LYS A 17 1.93 -11.48 -11.73
CA LYS A 17 3.25 -12.01 -11.33
C LYS A 17 4.41 -11.14 -11.84
N GLY A 18 4.42 -10.75 -13.11
CA GLY A 18 5.44 -9.88 -13.72
C GLY A 18 5.15 -8.37 -13.56
N SER A 19 4.72 -7.94 -12.37
CA SER A 19 4.34 -6.56 -12.11
C SER A 19 5.50 -5.70 -11.63
N TYR A 20 5.71 -4.52 -12.22
CA TYR A 20 6.62 -3.50 -11.71
C TYR A 20 6.26 -3.05 -10.29
N ASN A 21 4.97 -2.98 -9.97
CA ASN A 21 4.52 -2.62 -8.62
C ASN A 21 4.80 -3.72 -7.60
N ALA A 22 4.65 -4.99 -7.97
CA ALA A 22 5.05 -6.10 -7.10
C ALA A 22 6.57 -6.14 -6.89
N SER A 23 7.35 -5.80 -7.93
CA SER A 23 8.80 -5.67 -7.79
C SER A 23 9.19 -4.47 -6.92
N LEU A 24 8.56 -3.32 -7.13
CA LEU A 24 8.73 -2.14 -6.29
C LEU A 24 8.47 -2.49 -4.81
N ALA A 25 7.35 -3.15 -4.52
CA ALA A 25 7.02 -3.58 -3.16
C ALA A 25 8.09 -4.51 -2.55
N ARG A 26 8.63 -5.45 -3.34
CA ARG A 26 9.72 -6.35 -2.89
C ARG A 26 11.06 -5.64 -2.63
N THR A 27 11.29 -4.50 -3.26
CA THR A 27 12.51 -3.70 -3.08
C THR A 27 12.51 -2.95 -1.73
N LEU A 28 11.34 -2.61 -1.19
CA LEU A 28 11.20 -1.74 -0.03
C LEU A 28 11.95 -2.24 1.24
N PRO A 29 11.89 -3.54 1.61
CA PRO A 29 12.57 -4.01 2.83
C PRO A 29 14.08 -3.75 2.84
N ALA A 30 14.74 -3.83 1.68
CA ALA A 30 16.18 -3.56 1.56
C ALA A 30 16.54 -2.06 1.65
N LEU A 31 15.56 -1.18 1.50
CA LEU A 31 15.71 0.28 1.55
C LEU A 31 15.18 0.89 2.85
N ALA A 32 14.55 0.09 3.69
CA ALA A 32 13.90 0.56 4.91
C ALA A 32 14.94 1.01 5.97
N PRO A 33 14.62 2.06 6.76
CA PRO A 33 15.39 2.38 7.96
C PRO A 33 15.43 1.17 8.92
N PRO A 34 16.52 1.00 9.71
CA PRO A 34 16.66 -0.14 10.63
C PRO A 34 15.52 -0.29 11.64
N ALA A 35 14.91 0.83 12.02
CA ALA A 35 13.79 0.84 12.98
C ALA A 35 12.42 0.55 12.34
N MET A 36 12.37 0.24 11.03
CA MET A 36 11.14 -0.08 10.29
C MET A 36 11.22 -1.48 9.69
N LYS A 37 10.36 -2.38 10.14
CA LYS A 37 10.18 -3.71 9.55
C LYS A 37 9.02 -3.65 8.55
N LEU A 38 9.28 -4.02 7.30
CA LEU A 38 8.27 -4.10 6.25
C LEU A 38 7.86 -5.56 6.02
N ARG A 39 6.58 -5.82 6.02
CA ARG A 39 6.03 -7.14 5.71
C ARG A 39 4.93 -7.06 4.65
N PRO A 40 4.81 -8.07 3.75
CA PRO A 40 3.74 -8.09 2.77
C PRO A 40 2.38 -8.34 3.44
N ALA A 41 1.33 -7.74 2.89
CA ALA A 41 -0.04 -8.05 3.25
C ALA A 41 -0.43 -9.46 2.75
N PRO A 42 -1.36 -10.15 3.42
CA PRO A 42 -2.00 -11.33 2.85
C PRO A 42 -2.60 -11.03 1.47
N PRO A 43 -2.70 -12.02 0.57
CA PRO A 43 -3.32 -11.83 -0.74
C PRO A 43 -4.82 -11.54 -0.64
N PHE A 44 -5.36 -10.80 -1.59
CA PHE A 44 -6.79 -10.47 -1.69
C PHE A 44 -7.43 -10.91 -3.02
N GLU A 45 -6.73 -11.70 -3.82
CA GLU A 45 -7.19 -12.18 -5.14
C GLU A 45 -8.40 -13.10 -5.07
N THR A 46 -8.61 -13.75 -3.93
CA THR A 46 -9.73 -14.67 -3.68
C THR A 46 -10.98 -13.97 -3.12
N PHE A 47 -10.89 -12.66 -2.84
CA PHE A 47 -12.03 -11.95 -2.28
C PHE A 47 -13.18 -11.94 -3.29
N PRO A 48 -14.39 -12.39 -2.92
CA PRO A 48 -15.55 -12.22 -3.77
C PRO A 48 -15.81 -10.73 -3.99
N ILE A 49 -16.48 -10.39 -5.08
CA ILE A 49 -16.96 -9.02 -5.25
C ILE A 49 -17.86 -8.69 -4.06
N TYR A 50 -17.61 -7.53 -3.44
CA TYR A 50 -18.37 -7.10 -2.27
C TYR A 50 -19.87 -7.11 -2.56
N ASN A 51 -20.59 -7.78 -1.69
CA ASN A 51 -22.05 -7.83 -1.71
C ASN A 51 -22.57 -7.87 -0.27
N PHE A 52 -23.46 -6.93 0.04
CA PHE A 52 -24.07 -6.83 1.36
C PHE A 52 -24.87 -8.09 1.74
N ASP A 53 -25.50 -8.77 0.78
CA ASP A 53 -26.23 -10.00 1.05
C ASP A 53 -25.31 -11.12 1.53
N ILE A 54 -24.12 -11.23 0.96
CA ILE A 54 -23.08 -12.17 1.43
C ILE A 54 -22.68 -11.81 2.86
N GLN A 55 -22.33 -10.54 3.09
CA GLN A 55 -21.97 -10.05 4.43
C GLN A 55 -23.05 -10.34 5.47
N ASN A 56 -24.33 -10.13 5.11
CA ASN A 56 -25.46 -10.27 6.04
C ASN A 56 -25.86 -11.72 6.30
N THR A 57 -25.56 -12.64 5.39
CA THR A 57 -25.96 -14.07 5.51
C THR A 57 -24.84 -14.95 6.04
N THR A 58 -23.62 -14.81 5.50
CA THR A 58 -22.48 -15.66 5.83
C THR A 58 -21.38 -14.93 6.61
N GLY A 59 -21.50 -13.61 6.77
CA GLY A 59 -20.48 -12.79 7.41
C GLY A 59 -19.32 -12.43 6.46
N PHE A 60 -18.21 -11.99 7.05
CA PHE A 60 -17.01 -11.68 6.31
C PHE A 60 -16.24 -12.96 5.95
N PRO A 61 -15.80 -13.13 4.68
CA PRO A 61 -14.93 -14.25 4.30
C PRO A 61 -13.65 -14.31 5.16
N THR A 62 -13.14 -15.52 5.39
CA THR A 62 -11.95 -15.74 6.24
C THR A 62 -10.74 -14.91 5.76
N ASP A 63 -10.52 -14.85 4.45
CA ASP A 63 -9.39 -14.11 3.87
C ASP A 63 -9.56 -12.58 4.07
N VAL A 64 -10.79 -12.08 4.04
CA VAL A 64 -11.11 -10.67 4.35
C VAL A 64 -10.79 -10.36 5.80
N ASN A 65 -11.16 -11.25 6.74
CA ASN A 65 -10.82 -11.09 8.16
C ASN A 65 -9.29 -11.09 8.37
N ALA A 66 -8.57 -12.05 7.78
CA ALA A 66 -7.12 -12.12 7.88
C ALA A 66 -6.42 -10.85 7.33
N TRP A 67 -6.96 -10.27 6.26
CA TRP A 67 -6.45 -9.02 5.70
C TRP A 67 -6.72 -7.82 6.61
N ALA A 68 -7.89 -7.76 7.20
CA ALA A 68 -8.26 -6.74 8.19
C ALA A 68 -7.38 -6.81 9.43
N ASP A 69 -7.14 -8.01 9.98
CA ASP A 69 -6.27 -8.25 11.13
C ASP A 69 -4.82 -7.81 10.83
N ALA A 70 -4.35 -8.07 9.62
CA ALA A 70 -3.02 -7.64 9.19
C ALA A 70 -2.89 -6.12 9.12
N ILE A 71 -3.93 -5.41 8.67
CA ILE A 71 -3.99 -3.94 8.68
C ILE A 71 -4.09 -3.43 10.12
N HIS A 72 -4.96 -4.01 10.91
CA HIS A 72 -5.20 -3.56 12.29
C HIS A 72 -3.92 -3.65 13.15
N SER A 73 -3.17 -4.74 13.01
CA SER A 73 -1.93 -4.96 13.78
C SER A 73 -0.74 -4.10 13.35
N ALA A 74 -0.77 -3.50 12.15
CA ALA A 74 0.34 -2.70 11.65
C ALA A 74 0.39 -1.28 12.25
N ASP A 75 1.60 -0.77 12.47
CA ASP A 75 1.83 0.62 12.91
C ASP A 75 1.61 1.63 11.75
N GLY A 76 1.69 1.18 10.48
CA GLY A 76 1.45 1.97 9.29
C GLY A 76 1.36 1.10 8.03
N LEU A 77 0.94 1.70 6.92
CA LEU A 77 0.72 1.00 5.65
C LEU A 77 1.47 1.67 4.51
N ILE A 78 2.03 0.88 3.60
CA ILE A 78 2.50 1.35 2.30
C ILE A 78 1.68 0.64 1.22
N ILE A 79 0.96 1.40 0.40
CA ILE A 79 0.20 0.83 -0.71
C ILE A 79 0.96 1.11 -2.00
N VAL A 80 1.40 0.05 -2.67
CA VAL A 80 2.10 0.08 -3.95
C VAL A 80 1.16 -0.42 -5.03
N SER A 81 0.67 0.45 -5.91
CA SER A 81 -0.40 0.08 -6.84
C SER A 81 -0.17 0.56 -8.27
N PRO A 82 -0.52 -0.25 -9.29
CA PRO A 82 -0.61 0.20 -10.67
C PRO A 82 -1.83 1.09 -10.89
N GLU A 83 -1.82 1.81 -11.99
CA GLU A 83 -2.97 2.54 -12.51
C GLU A 83 -3.65 1.70 -13.59
N TYR A 84 -4.94 1.39 -13.42
CA TYR A 84 -5.77 0.75 -14.44
C TYR A 84 -6.89 1.69 -14.87
N ASN A 85 -6.91 2.02 -16.16
CA ASN A 85 -7.93 2.94 -16.71
C ASN A 85 -8.08 4.22 -15.88
N TRP A 86 -6.93 4.86 -15.56
CA TRP A 86 -6.82 6.09 -14.77
C TRP A 86 -7.23 5.97 -13.30
N SER A 87 -7.47 4.77 -12.80
CA SER A 87 -8.01 4.58 -11.44
C SER A 87 -7.32 3.44 -10.69
N ILE A 88 -7.88 3.14 -9.52
CA ILE A 88 -7.49 2.06 -8.62
C ILE A 88 -7.82 0.72 -9.30
N PRO A 89 -6.94 -0.30 -9.23
CA PRO A 89 -7.29 -1.65 -9.65
C PRO A 89 -8.55 -2.16 -8.94
N GLY A 90 -9.47 -2.76 -9.70
CA GLY A 90 -10.75 -3.22 -9.15
C GLY A 90 -10.61 -4.17 -7.96
N GLY A 91 -9.63 -5.08 -7.98
CA GLY A 91 -9.38 -5.99 -6.85
C GLY A 91 -8.95 -5.25 -5.58
N LEU A 92 -8.07 -4.26 -5.69
CA LEU A 92 -7.66 -3.44 -4.53
C LEU A 92 -8.84 -2.62 -4.00
N LYS A 93 -9.63 -2.01 -4.89
CA LYS A 93 -10.82 -1.26 -4.50
C LYS A 93 -11.83 -2.16 -3.79
N ASN A 94 -12.07 -3.37 -4.32
CA ASN A 94 -12.93 -4.37 -3.71
C ASN A 94 -12.46 -4.79 -2.31
N ALA A 95 -11.15 -4.97 -2.12
CA ALA A 95 -10.59 -5.31 -0.81
C ALA A 95 -10.82 -4.17 0.21
N ILE A 96 -10.65 -2.91 -0.20
CA ILE A 96 -10.97 -1.74 0.64
C ILE A 96 -12.47 -1.72 0.96
N ASP A 97 -13.35 -1.99 -0.02
CA ASP A 97 -14.79 -1.98 0.17
C ASP A 97 -15.24 -3.02 1.21
N TRP A 98 -14.68 -4.22 1.18
CA TRP A 98 -14.96 -5.26 2.17
C TRP A 98 -14.64 -4.81 3.60
N VAL A 99 -13.40 -4.42 3.85
CA VAL A 99 -12.97 -4.12 5.24
C VAL A 99 -13.53 -2.81 5.76
N SER A 100 -13.91 -1.89 4.86
CA SER A 100 -14.60 -0.64 5.26
C SER A 100 -15.97 -0.87 5.91
N ARG A 101 -16.54 -2.08 5.80
CA ARG A 101 -17.84 -2.46 6.38
C ARG A 101 -17.73 -3.05 7.78
N MET A 102 -16.53 -3.28 8.27
CA MET A 102 -16.32 -3.82 9.61
C MET A 102 -16.65 -2.79 10.68
N LYS A 103 -17.21 -3.24 11.82
CA LYS A 103 -17.55 -2.37 12.95
C LYS A 103 -16.31 -1.63 13.48
N GLU A 104 -15.21 -2.37 13.62
CA GLU A 104 -13.89 -1.81 13.94
C GLU A 104 -13.10 -1.73 12.63
N GLN A 105 -13.30 -0.63 11.94
CA GLN A 105 -12.74 -0.41 10.61
C GLN A 105 -11.20 -0.29 10.69
N PRO A 106 -10.44 -1.22 10.06
CA PRO A 106 -9.00 -1.37 10.31
C PRO A 106 -8.13 -0.26 9.74
N PHE A 107 -8.63 0.53 8.77
CA PHE A 107 -7.91 1.66 8.20
C PHE A 107 -7.96 2.93 9.06
N LYS A 108 -8.93 3.01 9.96
CA LYS A 108 -9.13 4.22 10.77
C LYS A 108 -7.86 4.61 11.52
N ASP A 109 -7.48 5.87 11.39
CA ASP A 109 -6.31 6.48 12.02
C ASP A 109 -4.95 5.85 11.63
N LYS A 110 -4.92 4.97 10.59
CA LYS A 110 -3.66 4.39 10.10
C LYS A 110 -2.87 5.38 9.27
N PRO A 111 -1.57 5.59 9.59
CA PRO A 111 -0.63 6.26 8.70
C PRO A 111 -0.48 5.49 7.39
N VAL A 112 -0.67 6.15 6.24
CA VAL A 112 -0.58 5.50 4.92
C VAL A 112 0.29 6.28 3.96
N ALA A 113 1.30 5.63 3.38
CA ALA A 113 2.09 6.13 2.26
C ALA A 113 1.70 5.42 0.95
N LEU A 114 1.77 6.13 -0.17
CA LEU A 114 1.43 5.60 -1.49
C LEU A 114 2.65 5.58 -2.40
N GLN A 115 2.73 4.53 -3.22
CA GLN A 115 3.73 4.38 -4.27
C GLN A 115 3.11 3.80 -5.54
N SER A 116 3.68 4.13 -6.70
CA SER A 116 3.23 3.58 -7.98
C SER A 116 4.35 3.46 -8.99
N ALA A 117 4.21 2.51 -9.92
CA ALA A 117 5.05 2.38 -11.09
C ALA A 117 4.18 2.09 -12.32
N ALA A 118 4.39 2.83 -13.41
CA ALA A 118 3.68 2.63 -14.68
C ALA A 118 4.58 2.95 -15.87
N GLY A 119 4.21 2.40 -17.05
CA GLY A 119 5.00 2.56 -18.29
C GLY A 119 4.96 3.96 -18.89
N GLY A 120 3.96 4.77 -18.57
CA GLY A 120 3.81 6.13 -19.10
C GLY A 120 4.43 7.22 -18.23
N ILE A 121 4.38 8.46 -18.74
CA ILE A 121 4.92 9.65 -18.08
C ILE A 121 4.28 9.98 -16.73
N LEU A 122 3.06 9.54 -16.49
CA LEU A 122 2.34 9.84 -15.25
C LEU A 122 2.63 8.84 -14.13
N GLY A 123 3.28 7.69 -14.41
CA GLY A 123 3.76 6.76 -13.40
C GLY A 123 2.70 6.22 -12.42
N GLY A 124 1.40 6.42 -12.68
CA GLY A 124 0.31 6.04 -11.79
C GLY A 124 -0.22 7.16 -10.88
N SER A 125 0.12 8.43 -11.18
CA SER A 125 -0.28 9.57 -10.35
C SER A 125 -1.80 9.74 -10.23
N ARG A 126 -2.55 9.48 -11.32
CA ARG A 126 -4.02 9.57 -11.30
C ARG A 126 -4.63 8.54 -10.34
N MET A 127 -4.12 7.31 -10.38
CA MET A 127 -4.50 6.26 -9.43
C MET A 127 -4.22 6.71 -8.00
N GLN A 128 -3.04 7.30 -7.71
CA GLN A 128 -2.73 7.79 -6.36
C GLN A 128 -3.73 8.87 -5.89
N HIS A 129 -4.18 9.76 -6.78
CA HIS A 129 -5.22 10.73 -6.43
C HIS A 129 -6.57 10.06 -6.08
N HIS A 130 -7.02 9.11 -6.89
CA HIS A 130 -8.24 8.36 -6.62
C HIS A 130 -8.13 7.52 -5.34
N LEU A 131 -6.96 6.93 -5.10
CA LEU A 131 -6.73 6.14 -3.90
C LEU A 131 -6.73 7.01 -2.64
N ARG A 132 -6.12 8.21 -2.67
CA ARG A 132 -6.21 9.20 -1.59
C ARG A 132 -7.67 9.53 -1.24
N GLN A 133 -8.48 9.80 -2.26
CA GLN A 133 -9.92 10.09 -2.09
C GLN A 133 -10.65 8.91 -1.44
N SER A 134 -10.42 7.69 -1.94
CA SER A 134 -11.05 6.47 -1.39
C SER A 134 -10.60 6.18 0.04
N LEU A 135 -9.33 6.41 0.36
CA LEU A 135 -8.78 6.19 1.70
C LEU A 135 -9.24 7.26 2.71
N THR A 136 -9.50 8.49 2.25
CA THR A 136 -10.09 9.53 3.10
C THR A 136 -11.46 9.11 3.63
N SER A 137 -12.24 8.35 2.85
CA SER A 137 -13.57 7.86 3.28
C SER A 137 -13.49 6.79 4.39
N VAL A 138 -12.30 6.26 4.65
CA VAL A 138 -12.03 5.27 5.70
C VAL A 138 -11.07 5.81 6.76
N ASP A 139 -11.02 7.12 6.92
CA ASP A 139 -10.34 7.86 7.98
C ASP A 139 -8.83 7.55 8.15
N VAL A 140 -8.10 7.26 7.06
CA VAL A 140 -6.64 7.11 7.14
C VAL A 140 -5.93 8.46 7.33
N ILE A 141 -4.74 8.43 7.88
CA ILE A 141 -3.85 9.60 7.97
C ILE A 141 -2.80 9.51 6.86
N LEU A 142 -3.01 10.28 5.78
CA LEU A 142 -2.18 10.20 4.59
C LEU A 142 -0.83 10.89 4.77
N PHE A 143 0.26 10.17 4.45
CA PHE A 143 1.59 10.75 4.29
C PHE A 143 1.71 11.38 2.90
N GLY A 144 1.87 12.70 2.86
CA GLY A 144 1.76 13.47 1.62
C GLY A 144 3.03 13.52 0.79
N ARG A 145 4.22 13.65 1.40
CA ARG A 145 5.48 13.90 0.70
C ARG A 145 6.69 13.32 1.42
N PRO A 146 7.73 12.85 0.65
CA PRO A 146 7.78 12.85 -0.81
C PRO A 146 6.86 11.78 -1.43
N GLU A 147 6.37 12.05 -2.65
CA GLU A 147 5.64 11.06 -3.44
C GLU A 147 6.62 10.13 -4.16
N VAL A 148 6.30 8.85 -4.25
CA VAL A 148 7.02 7.88 -5.06
C VAL A 148 6.16 7.50 -6.26
N ILE A 149 6.54 8.01 -7.43
CA ILE A 149 5.88 7.80 -8.71
C ILE A 149 6.95 7.40 -9.74
N VAL A 150 7.05 6.11 -10.04
CA VAL A 150 8.02 5.58 -10.99
C VAL A 150 7.44 5.63 -12.39
N THR A 151 7.83 6.67 -13.14
CA THR A 151 7.45 6.86 -14.55
C THR A 151 8.32 6.02 -15.46
N PHE A 152 7.84 5.70 -16.67
CA PHE A 152 8.57 4.93 -17.67
C PHE A 152 9.19 3.64 -17.11
N ALA A 153 8.41 2.90 -16.34
CA ALA A 153 8.86 1.71 -15.63
C ALA A 153 9.66 0.69 -16.48
N PRO A 154 9.31 0.39 -17.75
CA PRO A 154 10.12 -0.51 -18.58
C PRO A 154 11.58 -0.11 -18.71
N GLN A 155 11.91 1.18 -18.58
CA GLN A 155 13.30 1.69 -18.70
C GLN A 155 14.04 1.67 -17.36
N LYS A 156 13.33 1.52 -16.24
CA LYS A 156 13.86 1.64 -14.88
C LYS A 156 14.00 0.32 -14.14
N PHE A 157 13.33 -0.71 -14.64
CA PHE A 157 13.44 -2.06 -14.11
C PHE A 157 14.22 -2.96 -15.07
N ASP A 158 14.96 -3.91 -14.51
CA ASP A 158 15.59 -4.95 -15.32
C ASP A 158 14.54 -5.78 -16.06
N GLU A 159 14.74 -6.01 -17.33
CA GLU A 159 13.78 -6.68 -18.20
C GLU A 159 13.54 -8.16 -17.80
N ARG A 160 14.57 -8.85 -17.30
CA ARG A 160 14.51 -10.27 -16.93
C ARG A 160 14.14 -10.50 -15.47
N THR A 161 14.80 -9.74 -14.58
CA THR A 161 14.65 -9.93 -13.13
C THR A 161 13.55 -9.05 -12.54
N LEU A 162 13.11 -8.02 -13.26
CA LEU A 162 12.22 -6.94 -12.81
C LEU A 162 12.77 -6.18 -11.59
N GLU A 163 14.07 -6.23 -11.33
CA GLU A 163 14.71 -5.45 -10.28
C GLU A 163 14.70 -3.96 -10.64
N LEU A 164 14.33 -3.10 -9.69
CA LEU A 164 14.41 -1.64 -9.88
C LEU A 164 15.88 -1.21 -9.88
N LYS A 165 16.35 -0.61 -10.99
CA LYS A 165 17.75 -0.18 -11.18
C LYS A 165 17.95 1.33 -11.19
N ASP A 166 16.88 2.10 -11.34
CA ASP A 166 16.95 3.57 -11.40
C ASP A 166 17.33 4.17 -10.04
N HIS A 167 18.54 4.72 -9.96
CA HIS A 167 19.07 5.30 -8.71
C HIS A 167 18.20 6.44 -8.18
N THR A 168 17.65 7.27 -9.06
CA THR A 168 16.77 8.39 -8.65
C THR A 168 15.50 7.87 -7.96
N ALA A 169 14.90 6.81 -8.52
CA ALA A 169 13.74 6.18 -7.88
C ALA A 169 14.11 5.52 -6.54
N LEU A 170 15.24 4.81 -6.47
CA LEU A 170 15.73 4.20 -5.23
C LEU A 170 15.97 5.23 -4.12
N ASP A 171 16.59 6.38 -4.45
CA ASP A 171 16.85 7.44 -3.48
C ASP A 171 15.56 8.14 -3.04
N MET A 172 14.60 8.33 -3.93
CA MET A 172 13.29 8.86 -3.59
C MET A 172 12.51 7.91 -2.65
N ILE A 173 12.61 6.60 -2.87
CA ILE A 173 12.02 5.59 -1.98
C ILE A 173 12.65 5.67 -0.59
N LYS A 174 13.98 5.69 -0.48
CA LYS A 174 14.67 5.83 0.81
C LYS A 174 14.23 7.10 1.55
N LEU A 175 14.14 8.22 0.83
CA LEU A 175 13.69 9.49 1.39
C LEU A 175 12.25 9.40 1.90
N GLN A 176 11.36 8.75 1.14
CA GLN A 176 9.98 8.54 1.56
C GLN A 176 9.91 7.65 2.80
N LEU A 177 10.62 6.53 2.82
CA LEU A 177 10.62 5.60 3.96
C LEU A 177 11.13 6.26 5.25
N ALA A 178 12.22 7.03 5.17
CA ALA A 178 12.74 7.79 6.30
C ALA A 178 11.76 8.88 6.81
N GLY A 179 11.07 9.55 5.89
CA GLY A 179 10.03 10.51 6.23
C GLY A 179 8.79 9.85 6.84
N PHE A 180 8.41 8.69 6.30
CA PHE A 180 7.26 7.93 6.75
C PHE A 180 7.47 7.34 8.16
N GLU A 181 8.69 6.87 8.48
CA GLU A 181 9.04 6.46 9.84
C GLU A 181 8.76 7.56 10.86
N LYS A 182 9.28 8.78 10.60
CA LYS A 182 9.05 9.94 11.46
C LYS A 182 7.56 10.29 11.57
N PHE A 183 6.84 10.16 10.46
CA PHE A 183 5.42 10.45 10.41
C PHE A 183 4.60 9.48 11.28
N ILE A 184 4.86 8.16 11.18
CA ILE A 184 4.20 7.16 12.03
C ILE A 184 4.44 7.48 13.52
N ARG A 185 5.70 7.76 13.90
CA ARG A 185 6.03 8.11 15.30
C ARG A 185 5.31 9.38 15.77
N GLY A 186 5.19 10.38 14.90
CA GLY A 186 4.47 11.62 15.19
C GLY A 186 2.97 11.45 15.35
N VAL A 187 2.34 10.52 14.61
CA VAL A 187 0.93 10.14 14.77
C VAL A 187 0.72 9.40 16.07
N SER A 188 1.53 8.36 16.35
CA SER A 188 1.43 7.55 17.57
C SER A 188 1.66 8.35 18.88
N ALA A 189 2.39 9.46 18.82
CA ALA A 189 2.64 10.31 19.98
C ALA A 189 1.47 11.26 20.32
N LYS A 190 0.46 11.37 19.43
CA LYS A 190 -0.68 12.28 19.59
C LYS A 190 -1.98 11.57 19.97
N GLY A 191 -2.03 10.25 19.86
CA GLY A 191 -3.11 9.38 20.27
C GLY A 191 -2.82 8.70 21.60
#